data_290be94a6045fdba19248ac8b7cb6afa
#
_entry.id   290be94a6045fdba19248ac8b7cb6afa
#
_cell.length_a   1.000
_cell.length_b   1.000
_cell.length_c   1.000
_cell.angle_alpha   90.00
_cell.angle_beta   90.00
_cell.angle_gamma   90.00
#
_symmetry.space_group_name_H-M   'P 1'
#
loop_
_entity.id
_entity.type
_entity.pdbx_description
1 polymer ?
#
loop_
_entity_poly.entity_id
_entity_poly.type
_entity_poly.pdbx_seq_one_letter_code
_entity_poly.pdbx_strand_id
1 'polypeptide(L)'
;MKPQLTLQTPLELPHQEISNYLNQLWISEDEDSSGANTFTLMVWQPAWLEQCLVKSGLISGPITGTLSPEIIKIAKRLIIDKGLSHTTSIYSEELLTLLKENLSNNDFEDFRGQFFESSISTLNPRRLITLAPTLNKESEIKTFVSAYCPLSENTITQPICGDLVVIRGDSNSINKKGLKIIDDLSIKDLPTWLWWNGNLDESQEIFNYFTDQGIRLIIDTANGSPNRCLKILYQSIKSNKAINDLNWVRLKSWRESLAMIFDPPSRRPILDHISDIDIDIAEGNFLQALLLISWISDKLKWDFSKIDKHGELINIEFKRNNGEKISTCINPVPLGNPSIHSGQVIGLRLISKISEVRKNNTCVILGCESVECMRLEAGGMADMQLIEQVVPNAFSSSESDVSRLLGSSRGSTSPLFENAIKVAVQIFNGFKK
;
A
#
# COMPACT_ATOMS: atom_id res chain seq x y z
N MET A 1 4.14 -1.22 -21.67
CA MET A 1 4.03 0.21 -22.00
C MET A 1 3.18 0.88 -20.96
N LYS A 2 3.56 2.06 -20.47
CA LYS A 2 2.69 2.87 -19.62
C LYS A 2 1.61 3.45 -20.53
N PRO A 3 0.33 3.29 -20.21
CA PRO A 3 -0.73 3.90 -20.99
C PRO A 3 -0.56 5.42 -20.98
N GLN A 4 -0.70 6.03 -22.13
CA GLN A 4 -0.68 7.46 -22.28
C GLN A 4 -2.08 8.01 -22.01
N LEU A 5 -2.16 9.12 -21.30
CA LEU A 5 -3.39 9.81 -20.97
C LEU A 5 -3.38 11.19 -21.58
N THR A 6 -4.54 11.59 -22.09
CA THR A 6 -4.83 13.00 -22.33
C THR A 6 -5.52 13.58 -21.12
N LEU A 7 -4.92 14.57 -20.50
CA LEU A 7 -5.47 15.31 -19.39
C LEU A 7 -5.84 16.72 -19.86
N GLN A 8 -7.05 17.14 -19.53
CA GLN A 8 -7.39 18.56 -19.66
C GLN A 8 -6.63 19.35 -18.59
N THR A 9 -6.25 20.61 -18.92
CA THR A 9 -5.68 21.52 -17.94
C THR A 9 -6.67 21.68 -16.77
N PRO A 10 -6.25 21.43 -15.52
CA PRO A 10 -7.12 21.57 -14.38
C PRO A 10 -7.69 22.98 -14.27
N LEU A 11 -8.99 23.08 -14.10
CA LEU A 11 -9.71 24.33 -13.94
C LEU A 11 -10.00 24.57 -12.46
N GLU A 12 -9.56 25.70 -11.91
CA GLU A 12 -9.93 26.12 -10.56
C GLU A 12 -11.39 26.60 -10.56
N LEU A 13 -12.27 25.94 -9.81
CA LEU A 13 -13.69 26.26 -9.72
C LEU A 13 -14.13 26.39 -8.27
N PRO A 14 -15.06 27.32 -7.98
CA PRO A 14 -15.77 27.31 -6.70
C PRO A 14 -16.49 25.97 -6.51
N HIS A 15 -16.47 25.43 -5.28
CA HIS A 15 -17.05 24.11 -4.98
C HIS A 15 -18.52 23.97 -5.40
N GLN A 16 -19.28 25.06 -5.38
CA GLN A 16 -20.71 25.09 -5.77
C GLN A 16 -20.93 24.85 -7.28
N GLU A 17 -19.92 25.13 -8.12
CA GLU A 17 -20.00 25.03 -9.56
C GLU A 17 -19.51 23.67 -10.10
N ILE A 18 -18.81 22.89 -9.25
CA ILE A 18 -18.16 21.64 -9.67
C ILE A 18 -19.19 20.63 -10.22
N SER A 19 -20.28 20.40 -9.49
CA SER A 19 -21.30 19.43 -9.91
C SER A 19 -21.94 19.82 -11.24
N ASN A 20 -22.20 21.10 -11.45
CA ASN A 20 -22.74 21.60 -12.71
C ASN A 20 -21.73 21.43 -13.86
N TYR A 21 -20.47 21.77 -13.60
CA TYR A 21 -19.40 21.62 -14.57
C TYR A 21 -19.20 20.14 -14.97
N LEU A 22 -19.12 19.24 -13.99
CA LEU A 22 -18.97 17.81 -14.25
C LEU A 22 -20.15 17.25 -15.03
N ASN A 23 -21.37 17.69 -14.76
CA ASN A 23 -22.54 17.29 -15.55
C ASN A 23 -22.46 17.79 -16.99
N GLN A 24 -21.96 19.01 -17.21
CA GLN A 24 -21.81 19.57 -18.55
C GLN A 24 -20.70 18.91 -19.36
N LEU A 25 -19.61 18.47 -18.71
CA LEU A 25 -18.52 17.77 -19.40
C LEU A 25 -18.99 16.51 -20.16
N TRP A 26 -20.04 15.87 -19.68
CA TRP A 26 -20.53 14.60 -20.23
C TRP A 26 -21.78 14.76 -21.08
N ILE A 27 -22.32 15.96 -21.21
CA ILE A 27 -23.37 16.31 -22.16
C ILE A 27 -22.68 16.79 -23.44
N SER A 28 -22.10 15.88 -24.23
CA SER A 28 -21.62 16.24 -25.55
C SER A 28 -22.76 16.15 -26.54
N GLU A 29 -22.75 17.04 -27.56
CA GLU A 29 -23.74 17.05 -28.66
C GLU A 29 -23.66 15.77 -29.52
N ASP A 30 -22.59 15.00 -29.42
CA ASP A 30 -22.42 13.70 -30.08
C ASP A 30 -22.83 12.55 -29.16
N GLU A 31 -23.86 11.82 -29.55
CA GLU A 31 -24.41 10.65 -28.81
C GLU A 31 -23.40 9.54 -28.53
N ASP A 32 -22.21 9.60 -29.09
CA ASP A 32 -21.19 8.55 -29.03
C ASP A 32 -20.13 8.70 -27.89
N SER A 33 -20.13 9.79 -27.13
CA SER A 33 -19.15 10.03 -26.05
C SER A 33 -19.80 10.08 -24.67
N SER A 34 -20.41 8.99 -24.23
CA SER A 34 -20.94 8.92 -22.87
C SER A 34 -19.82 8.57 -21.87
N GLY A 35 -19.41 9.55 -21.07
CA GLY A 35 -18.61 9.29 -19.88
C GLY A 35 -19.46 8.57 -18.84
N ALA A 36 -19.18 7.29 -18.58
CA ALA A 36 -19.88 6.51 -17.56
C ALA A 36 -18.93 6.21 -16.40
N ASN A 37 -19.12 6.89 -15.26
CA ASN A 37 -18.42 6.52 -14.05
C ASN A 37 -18.96 5.20 -13.49
N THR A 38 -18.07 4.23 -13.18
CA THR A 38 -18.43 2.94 -12.60
C THR A 38 -18.26 2.91 -11.09
N PHE A 39 -17.42 3.78 -10.53
CA PHE A 39 -17.22 3.94 -9.09
C PHE A 39 -16.57 5.29 -8.77
N THR A 40 -16.55 5.65 -7.49
CA THR A 40 -15.80 6.79 -6.97
C THR A 40 -14.57 6.30 -6.22
N LEU A 41 -13.39 6.83 -6.56
CA LEU A 41 -12.17 6.62 -5.81
C LEU A 41 -11.78 7.92 -5.11
N MET A 42 -11.83 7.92 -3.80
CA MET A 42 -11.29 9.01 -2.98
C MET A 42 -9.88 8.68 -2.55
N VAL A 43 -8.98 9.66 -2.56
CA VAL A 43 -7.58 9.48 -2.18
C VAL A 43 -7.21 10.54 -1.15
N TRP A 44 -6.77 10.11 0.03
CA TRP A 44 -6.07 10.96 0.98
C TRP A 44 -4.58 10.93 0.66
N GLN A 45 -4.04 12.08 0.23
CA GLN A 45 -2.69 12.17 -0.35
C GLN A 45 -1.80 13.19 0.35
N PRO A 46 -1.22 12.87 1.50
CA PRO A 46 -0.20 13.71 2.15
C PRO A 46 1.21 13.54 1.56
N ALA A 47 1.48 12.48 0.82
CA ALA A 47 2.84 12.11 0.34
C ALA A 47 3.33 12.96 -0.85
N TRP A 48 2.69 14.08 -1.13
CA TRP A 48 3.13 15.02 -2.16
C TRP A 48 4.56 15.55 -1.93
N LEU A 49 5.05 15.54 -0.68
CA LEU A 49 6.42 15.95 -0.36
C LEU A 49 7.46 15.03 -1.01
N GLU A 50 7.26 13.72 -0.96
CA GLU A 50 8.11 12.76 -1.67
C GLU A 50 8.16 13.09 -3.16
N GLN A 51 7.01 13.33 -3.75
CA GLN A 51 6.88 13.66 -5.16
C GLN A 51 7.65 14.93 -5.53
N CYS A 52 7.55 15.96 -4.69
CA CYS A 52 8.31 17.19 -4.86
C CYS A 52 9.82 16.97 -4.78
N LEU A 53 10.28 16.17 -3.82
CA LEU A 53 11.70 15.83 -3.64
C LEU A 53 12.27 15.05 -4.83
N VAL A 54 11.52 14.10 -5.37
CA VAL A 54 11.93 13.33 -6.58
C VAL A 54 11.99 14.24 -7.80
N LYS A 55 10.95 15.04 -8.06
CA LYS A 55 10.91 15.94 -9.23
C LYS A 55 11.96 17.04 -9.17
N SER A 56 12.28 17.53 -7.99
CA SER A 56 13.36 18.51 -7.82
C SER A 56 14.76 17.91 -7.98
N GLY A 57 14.87 16.59 -8.16
CA GLY A 57 16.15 15.88 -8.22
C GLY A 57 16.91 15.78 -6.90
N LEU A 58 16.27 16.12 -5.79
CA LEU A 58 16.86 16.06 -4.46
C LEU A 58 16.94 14.64 -3.91
N ILE A 59 16.09 13.75 -4.38
CA ILE A 59 16.17 12.33 -4.15
C ILE A 59 16.02 11.57 -5.46
N SER A 60 16.67 10.42 -5.57
CA SER A 60 16.53 9.50 -6.69
C SER A 60 15.71 8.30 -6.27
N GLY A 61 14.89 7.80 -7.16
CA GLY A 61 14.14 6.57 -6.95
C GLY A 61 12.72 6.64 -7.50
N PRO A 62 12.01 5.52 -7.51
CA PRO A 62 10.60 5.51 -7.85
C PRO A 62 9.81 6.28 -6.79
N ILE A 63 8.81 7.02 -7.21
CA ILE A 63 7.85 7.64 -6.29
C ILE A 63 7.00 6.50 -5.69
N THR A 64 7.06 6.34 -4.36
CA THR A 64 6.29 5.31 -3.66
C THR A 64 4.85 5.75 -3.38
N GLY A 65 4.61 7.06 -3.44
CA GLY A 65 3.31 7.65 -3.12
C GLY A 65 3.06 7.77 -1.61
N THR A 66 4.07 7.50 -0.79
CA THR A 66 3.94 7.54 0.67
C THR A 66 4.98 8.45 1.30
N LEU A 67 4.64 9.07 2.42
CA LEU A 67 5.58 9.82 3.24
C LEU A 67 6.29 8.84 4.18
N SER A 68 7.31 8.14 3.66
CA SER A 68 8.06 7.18 4.44
C SER A 68 8.95 7.85 5.51
N PRO A 69 9.38 7.12 6.57
CA PRO A 69 10.35 7.63 7.53
C PRO A 69 11.66 8.09 6.89
N GLU A 70 12.10 7.44 5.81
CA GLU A 70 13.28 7.80 5.04
C GLU A 70 13.12 9.15 4.36
N ILE A 71 11.98 9.39 3.73
CA ILE A 71 11.64 10.69 3.12
C ILE A 71 11.62 11.79 4.17
N ILE A 72 11.04 11.54 5.34
CA ILE A 72 11.05 12.47 6.46
C ILE A 72 12.49 12.76 6.92
N LYS A 73 13.34 11.73 6.99
CA LYS A 73 14.76 11.88 7.38
C LYS A 73 15.52 12.71 6.34
N ILE A 74 15.30 12.48 5.05
CA ILE A 74 15.90 13.25 3.96
C ILE A 74 15.45 14.71 4.03
N ALA A 75 14.16 14.97 4.18
CA ALA A 75 13.62 16.33 4.30
C ALA A 75 14.21 17.07 5.51
N LYS A 76 14.32 16.41 6.67
CA LYS A 76 14.97 16.98 7.87
C LYS A 76 16.45 17.28 7.63
N ARG A 77 17.18 16.41 6.96
CA ARG A 77 18.59 16.68 6.59
C ARG A 77 18.70 17.89 5.67
N LEU A 78 17.84 17.99 4.67
CA LEU A 78 17.78 19.10 3.73
C LEU A 78 17.54 20.44 4.45
N ILE A 79 16.63 20.46 5.42
CA ILE A 79 16.37 21.62 6.28
C ILE A 79 17.65 22.08 6.97
N ILE A 80 18.43 21.15 7.53
CA ILE A 80 19.68 21.43 8.22
C ILE A 80 20.76 21.90 7.25
N ASP A 81 20.96 21.20 6.14
CA ASP A 81 21.98 21.47 5.13
C ASP A 81 21.79 22.85 4.45
N LYS A 82 20.55 23.30 4.40
CA LYS A 82 20.19 24.64 3.89
C LYS A 82 20.18 25.73 4.95
N GLY A 83 20.65 25.42 6.17
CA GLY A 83 20.81 26.39 7.25
C GLY A 83 19.51 26.83 7.94
N LEU A 84 18.43 26.08 7.74
CA LEU A 84 17.18 26.30 8.46
C LEU A 84 17.26 25.73 9.89
N SER A 85 16.40 26.25 10.78
CA SER A 85 16.36 25.77 12.16
C SER A 85 16.06 24.27 12.25
N HIS A 86 16.70 23.56 13.18
CA HIS A 86 16.38 22.16 13.50
C HIS A 86 14.93 21.93 13.93
N THR A 87 14.24 22.98 14.37
CA THR A 87 12.83 22.96 14.76
C THR A 87 11.90 23.21 13.58
N THR A 88 12.44 23.53 12.40
CA THR A 88 11.65 23.74 11.18
C THR A 88 10.90 22.45 10.83
N SER A 89 9.60 22.58 10.69
CA SER A 89 8.74 21.46 10.30
C SER A 89 9.05 21.00 8.87
N ILE A 90 9.01 19.70 8.62
CA ILE A 90 9.03 19.16 7.26
C ILE A 90 7.83 19.62 6.41
N TYR A 91 6.82 20.19 7.05
CA TYR A 91 5.65 20.78 6.41
C TYR A 91 5.70 22.32 6.41
N SER A 92 6.89 22.90 6.59
CA SER A 92 7.04 24.35 6.67
C SER A 92 7.05 25.02 5.28
N GLU A 93 6.68 26.29 5.28
CA GLU A 93 6.80 27.14 4.09
C GLU A 93 8.24 27.33 3.63
N GLU A 94 9.19 27.32 4.57
CA GLU A 94 10.61 27.46 4.24
C GLU A 94 11.09 26.27 3.39
N LEU A 95 10.73 25.03 3.78
CA LEU A 95 11.06 23.85 2.98
C LEU A 95 10.34 23.89 1.62
N LEU A 96 9.08 24.31 1.62
CA LEU A 96 8.31 24.46 0.40
C LEU A 96 8.96 25.45 -0.58
N THR A 97 9.45 26.58 -0.07
CA THR A 97 10.15 27.60 -0.86
C THR A 97 11.41 27.03 -1.48
N LEU A 98 12.21 26.27 -0.72
CA LEU A 98 13.40 25.59 -1.25
C LEU A 98 13.07 24.61 -2.38
N LEU A 99 11.98 23.89 -2.27
CA LEU A 99 11.54 22.95 -3.30
C LEU A 99 11.05 23.68 -4.56
N LYS A 100 10.38 24.82 -4.40
CA LYS A 100 9.89 25.67 -5.50
C LYS A 100 11.00 26.23 -6.37
N GLU A 101 12.20 26.48 -5.83
CA GLU A 101 13.35 26.96 -6.59
C GLU A 101 13.74 26.02 -7.74
N ASN A 102 13.45 24.72 -7.59
CA ASN A 102 13.79 23.67 -8.56
C ASN A 102 12.59 23.14 -9.37
N LEU A 103 11.40 23.71 -9.15
CA LEU A 103 10.18 23.31 -9.83
C LEU A 103 9.50 24.51 -10.45
N SER A 104 8.94 24.35 -11.65
CA SER A 104 8.07 25.40 -12.20
C SER A 104 6.82 25.55 -11.32
N ASN A 105 6.27 26.76 -11.24
CA ASN A 105 5.06 27.00 -10.45
C ASN A 105 3.90 26.10 -10.90
N ASN A 106 3.73 25.87 -12.18
CA ASN A 106 2.68 25.03 -12.73
C ASN A 106 2.90 23.56 -12.38
N ASP A 107 4.11 23.04 -12.52
CA ASP A 107 4.44 21.64 -12.15
C ASP A 107 4.17 21.36 -10.68
N PHE A 108 4.44 22.35 -9.81
CA PHE A 108 4.23 22.22 -8.40
C PHE A 108 2.74 22.19 -8.02
N GLU A 109 1.89 22.96 -8.70
CA GLU A 109 0.46 23.05 -8.44
C GLU A 109 -0.31 21.84 -9.00
N ASP A 110 -0.03 21.42 -10.24
CA ASP A 110 -0.75 20.35 -10.92
C ASP A 110 -0.25 18.95 -10.55
N PHE A 111 0.97 18.87 -10.07
CA PHE A 111 1.68 17.63 -9.83
C PHE A 111 0.93 16.64 -8.92
N ARG A 112 0.18 17.14 -7.96
CA ARG A 112 -0.61 16.31 -7.02
C ARG A 112 -1.76 15.57 -7.68
N GLY A 113 -2.36 16.15 -8.72
CA GLY A 113 -3.44 15.52 -9.47
C GLY A 113 -2.93 14.54 -10.52
N GLN A 114 -1.97 14.98 -11.34
CA GLN A 114 -1.45 14.21 -12.47
C GLN A 114 -0.79 12.88 -12.09
N PHE A 115 -0.19 12.81 -10.90
CA PHE A 115 0.50 11.61 -10.44
C PHE A 115 -0.40 10.39 -10.36
N PHE A 116 -1.61 10.54 -9.86
CA PHE A 116 -2.55 9.42 -9.71
C PHE A 116 -3.12 8.94 -11.03
N GLU A 117 -3.31 9.83 -11.97
CA GLU A 117 -3.93 9.51 -13.24
C GLU A 117 -3.14 8.52 -14.07
N SER A 118 -1.84 8.74 -14.20
CA SER A 118 -1.00 7.92 -15.08
C SER A 118 -0.97 6.44 -14.69
N SER A 119 -1.23 6.12 -13.42
CA SER A 119 -1.15 4.76 -12.90
C SER A 119 -2.52 4.11 -12.69
N ILE A 120 -3.54 4.89 -12.34
CA ILE A 120 -4.85 4.36 -11.91
C ILE A 120 -5.89 4.40 -13.04
N SER A 121 -5.75 5.29 -14.01
CA SER A 121 -6.78 5.60 -15.00
C SER A 121 -7.05 4.52 -16.04
N THR A 122 -6.22 3.50 -16.15
CA THR A 122 -6.20 2.61 -17.32
C THR A 122 -7.25 1.51 -17.34
N LEU A 123 -7.94 1.24 -16.23
CA LEU A 123 -8.74 0.04 -16.13
C LEU A 123 -10.27 0.26 -16.15
N ASN A 124 -10.75 1.35 -15.57
CA ASN A 124 -12.21 1.62 -15.55
C ASN A 124 -12.51 3.10 -15.40
N PRO A 125 -13.51 3.66 -16.06
CA PRO A 125 -13.91 5.04 -15.90
C PRO A 125 -14.43 5.27 -14.49
N ARG A 126 -13.95 6.34 -13.85
CA ARG A 126 -14.26 6.64 -12.47
C ARG A 126 -14.20 8.12 -12.18
N ARG A 127 -14.92 8.52 -11.13
CA ARG A 127 -14.67 9.79 -10.47
C ARG A 127 -13.51 9.63 -9.50
N LEU A 128 -12.44 10.38 -9.69
CA LEU A 128 -11.29 10.43 -8.79
C LEU A 128 -11.35 11.73 -7.98
N ILE A 129 -11.45 11.61 -6.67
CA ILE A 129 -11.45 12.75 -5.74
C ILE A 129 -10.18 12.69 -4.88
N THR A 130 -9.25 13.60 -5.11
CA THR A 130 -7.99 13.66 -4.36
C THR A 130 -8.07 14.74 -3.29
N LEU A 131 -7.84 14.36 -2.04
CA LEU A 131 -7.66 15.24 -0.91
C LEU A 131 -6.17 15.48 -0.72
N ALA A 132 -5.69 16.65 -1.14
CA ALA A 132 -4.28 17.01 -1.10
C ALA A 132 -4.04 18.13 -0.07
N PRO A 133 -3.67 17.79 1.19
CA PRO A 133 -3.43 18.78 2.22
C PRO A 133 -2.27 19.70 1.83
N THR A 134 -2.43 21.00 2.09
CA THR A 134 -1.37 21.99 1.93
C THR A 134 -0.58 22.12 3.23
N LEU A 135 0.65 22.64 3.11
CA LEU A 135 1.49 22.93 4.26
C LEU A 135 1.13 24.22 4.99
N ASN A 136 0.43 25.11 4.29
CA ASN A 136 0.02 26.39 4.85
C ASN A 136 -1.02 26.18 5.94
N LYS A 137 -0.81 26.77 7.09
CA LYS A 137 -1.84 26.89 8.11
C LYS A 137 -2.84 27.93 7.63
N GLU A 138 -4.16 27.58 7.71
CA GLU A 138 -5.26 28.48 7.36
C GLU A 138 -5.40 28.81 5.86
N SER A 139 -4.96 27.91 4.96
CA SER A 139 -5.27 28.08 3.55
C SER A 139 -6.76 27.85 3.27
N GLU A 140 -7.34 28.74 2.47
CA GLU A 140 -8.69 28.51 1.94
C GLU A 140 -8.73 27.23 1.10
N ILE A 141 -9.90 26.58 1.10
CA ILE A 141 -10.09 25.42 0.22
C ILE A 141 -10.14 25.90 -1.23
N LYS A 142 -9.29 25.28 -2.02
CA LYS A 142 -9.28 25.39 -3.47
C LYS A 142 -9.67 24.06 -4.09
N THR A 143 -10.45 24.13 -5.15
CA THR A 143 -10.91 22.94 -5.88
C THR A 143 -10.54 23.07 -7.34
N PHE A 144 -9.98 21.98 -7.89
CA PHE A 144 -9.56 21.88 -9.28
C PHE A 144 -10.28 20.71 -9.92
N VAL A 145 -10.75 20.91 -11.14
CA VAL A 145 -11.49 19.89 -11.88
C VAL A 145 -10.85 19.68 -13.23
N SER A 146 -10.73 18.43 -13.66
CA SER A 146 -10.30 18.07 -15.01
C SER A 146 -10.96 16.78 -15.46
N ALA A 147 -11.02 16.58 -16.77
CA ALA A 147 -11.34 15.30 -17.36
C ALA A 147 -10.06 14.60 -17.82
N TYR A 148 -10.05 13.30 -17.77
CA TYR A 148 -8.97 12.48 -18.30
C TYR A 148 -9.51 11.40 -19.23
N CYS A 149 -8.78 11.15 -20.33
CA CYS A 149 -9.14 10.11 -21.29
C CYS A 149 -7.90 9.26 -21.58
N PRO A 150 -7.99 7.91 -21.45
CA PRO A 150 -6.90 7.05 -21.85
C PRO A 150 -6.73 7.11 -23.37
N LEU A 151 -5.47 7.24 -23.84
CA LEU A 151 -5.18 7.10 -25.26
C LEU A 151 -5.22 5.62 -25.62
N SER A 152 -6.19 5.25 -26.43
CA SER A 152 -6.28 3.89 -26.97
C SER A 152 -5.30 3.73 -28.12
N GLU A 153 -4.42 2.73 -28.07
CA GLU A 153 -3.61 2.31 -29.21
C GLU A 153 -4.46 1.64 -30.30
N ASN A 154 -5.67 1.20 -29.97
CA ASN A 154 -6.60 0.55 -30.88
C ASN A 154 -7.77 1.49 -31.22
N THR A 155 -7.87 1.86 -32.48
CA THR A 155 -8.93 2.75 -33.02
C THR A 155 -10.34 2.15 -33.01
N ILE A 156 -10.54 0.95 -32.48
CA ILE A 156 -11.82 0.21 -32.55
C ILE A 156 -12.70 0.44 -31.32
N THR A 157 -12.13 0.83 -30.19
CA THR A 157 -12.90 1.13 -28.96
C THR A 157 -12.69 2.57 -28.56
N GLN A 158 -13.79 3.32 -28.46
CA GLN A 158 -13.71 4.69 -27.94
C GLN A 158 -13.19 4.68 -26.50
N PRO A 159 -12.23 5.58 -26.16
CA PRO A 159 -11.73 5.65 -24.80
C PRO A 159 -12.83 6.17 -23.87
N ILE A 160 -13.07 5.42 -22.80
CA ILE A 160 -14.00 5.84 -21.75
C ILE A 160 -13.25 6.78 -20.81
N CYS A 161 -13.69 8.02 -20.78
CA CYS A 161 -13.09 9.09 -19.98
C CYS A 161 -13.62 9.08 -18.54
N GLY A 162 -12.86 9.64 -17.60
CA GLY A 162 -13.26 9.86 -16.22
C GLY A 162 -13.05 11.30 -15.79
N ASP A 163 -13.54 11.64 -14.61
CA ASP A 163 -13.37 12.96 -14.04
C ASP A 163 -12.44 12.94 -12.82
N LEU A 164 -11.69 14.02 -12.63
CA LEU A 164 -10.79 14.25 -11.52
C LEU A 164 -11.19 15.52 -10.79
N VAL A 165 -11.32 15.43 -9.48
CA VAL A 165 -11.48 16.58 -8.60
C VAL A 165 -10.36 16.59 -7.58
N VAL A 166 -9.60 17.66 -7.48
CA VAL A 166 -8.56 17.85 -6.46
C VAL A 166 -9.04 18.90 -5.47
N ILE A 167 -9.12 18.53 -4.19
CA ILE A 167 -9.50 19.41 -3.09
C ILE A 167 -8.24 19.70 -2.29
N ARG A 168 -7.87 20.97 -2.22
CA ARG A 168 -6.71 21.47 -1.50
C ARG A 168 -7.08 22.38 -0.36
N GLY A 169 -6.34 22.32 0.70
CA GLY A 169 -6.46 23.18 1.86
C GLY A 169 -5.62 22.64 3.00
N ASP A 170 -5.46 23.36 4.08
CA ASP A 170 -4.88 22.77 5.27
C ASP A 170 -5.79 21.66 5.84
N SER A 171 -5.21 20.77 6.66
CA SER A 171 -5.95 19.61 7.21
C SER A 171 -7.21 20.00 7.99
N ASN A 172 -7.23 21.16 8.66
CA ASN A 172 -8.40 21.62 9.39
C ASN A 172 -9.50 22.12 8.45
N SER A 173 -9.13 22.84 7.39
CA SER A 173 -10.06 23.29 6.35
C SER A 173 -10.66 22.14 5.60
N ILE A 174 -9.86 21.12 5.27
CA ILE A 174 -10.35 19.87 4.66
C ILE A 174 -11.32 19.18 5.62
N ASN A 175 -10.99 19.04 6.90
CA ASN A 175 -11.88 18.42 7.89
C ASN A 175 -13.21 19.16 8.04
N LYS A 176 -13.21 20.47 8.03
CA LYS A 176 -14.42 21.27 8.26
C LYS A 176 -15.30 21.48 7.03
N LYS A 177 -14.67 21.76 5.88
CA LYS A 177 -15.36 22.15 4.63
C LYS A 177 -15.17 21.14 3.51
N GLY A 178 -13.97 20.55 3.38
CA GLY A 178 -13.63 19.60 2.31
C GLY A 178 -14.49 18.35 2.35
N LEU A 179 -14.78 17.83 3.54
CA LEU A 179 -15.64 16.65 3.70
C LEU A 179 -17.06 16.88 3.19
N LYS A 180 -17.62 18.09 3.40
CA LYS A 180 -18.93 18.45 2.85
C LYS A 180 -18.94 18.50 1.32
N ILE A 181 -17.86 19.02 0.74
CA ILE A 181 -17.71 19.04 -0.72
C ILE A 181 -17.71 17.61 -1.28
N ILE A 182 -17.07 16.68 -0.58
CA ILE A 182 -17.06 15.26 -0.99
C ILE A 182 -18.45 14.66 -0.98
N ASP A 183 -19.25 14.94 0.05
CA ASP A 183 -20.61 14.44 0.13
C ASP A 183 -21.46 14.90 -1.07
N ASP A 184 -21.28 16.16 -1.49
CA ASP A 184 -21.95 16.72 -2.66
C ASP A 184 -21.46 16.13 -4.00
N LEU A 185 -20.20 15.66 -4.04
CA LEU A 185 -19.59 15.07 -5.22
C LEU A 185 -19.78 13.56 -5.32
N SER A 186 -20.18 12.91 -4.24
CA SER A 186 -20.36 11.46 -4.20
C SER A 186 -21.56 11.03 -5.04
N ILE A 187 -21.36 10.05 -5.93
CA ILE A 187 -22.43 9.49 -6.74
C ILE A 187 -23.12 8.40 -5.90
N LYS A 188 -24.38 8.67 -5.46
CA LYS A 188 -25.09 7.86 -4.45
C LYS A 188 -25.19 6.39 -4.84
N ASP A 189 -25.35 5.93 -5.97
CA ASP A 189 -25.58 4.53 -6.32
C ASP A 189 -24.32 3.78 -6.76
N LEU A 190 -23.18 4.45 -6.75
CA LEU A 190 -21.90 3.83 -7.13
C LEU A 190 -21.07 3.41 -5.93
N PRO A 191 -20.34 2.29 -6.05
CA PRO A 191 -19.40 1.88 -5.03
C PRO A 191 -18.33 2.96 -4.81
N THR A 192 -18.05 3.28 -3.55
CA THR A 192 -17.06 4.26 -3.17
C THR A 192 -15.90 3.59 -2.45
N TRP A 193 -14.68 3.92 -2.88
CA TRP A 193 -13.44 3.48 -2.29
C TRP A 193 -12.70 4.67 -1.70
N LEU A 194 -12.05 4.47 -0.56
CA LEU A 194 -11.05 5.38 -0.03
C LEU A 194 -9.70 4.69 -0.05
N TRP A 195 -8.76 5.25 -0.79
CA TRP A 195 -7.35 4.94 -0.63
C TRP A 195 -6.72 5.93 0.33
N TRP A 196 -6.33 5.41 1.50
CA TRP A 196 -5.58 6.19 2.48
C TRP A 196 -4.08 6.08 2.17
N ASN A 197 -3.55 7.04 1.41
CA ASN A 197 -2.15 7.09 1.01
C ASN A 197 -1.33 7.98 1.95
N GLY A 198 -1.28 7.62 3.22
CA GLY A 198 -0.57 8.36 4.26
C GLY A 198 -0.41 7.54 5.53
N ASN A 199 0.28 8.12 6.51
CA ASN A 199 0.49 7.48 7.79
C ASN A 199 -0.85 7.28 8.53
N LEU A 200 -1.10 6.06 8.99
CA LEU A 200 -2.34 5.67 9.67
C LEU A 200 -2.45 6.22 11.10
N ASP A 201 -1.37 6.72 11.67
CA ASP A 201 -1.36 7.38 12.98
C ASP A 201 -1.73 8.88 12.89
N GLU A 202 -1.73 9.44 11.67
CA GLU A 202 -2.02 10.84 11.40
C GLU A 202 -3.48 11.05 10.94
N SER A 203 -3.97 12.30 11.03
CA SER A 203 -5.28 12.74 10.51
C SER A 203 -6.45 11.81 10.85
N GLN A 204 -6.48 11.33 12.09
CA GLN A 204 -7.41 10.29 12.55
C GLN A 204 -8.89 10.74 12.45
N GLU A 205 -9.19 12.02 12.61
CA GLU A 205 -10.55 12.53 12.50
C GLU A 205 -11.09 12.35 11.07
N ILE A 206 -10.30 12.71 10.06
CA ILE A 206 -10.66 12.55 8.65
C ILE A 206 -10.80 11.06 8.31
N PHE A 207 -9.85 10.23 8.77
CA PHE A 207 -9.91 8.79 8.57
C PHE A 207 -11.18 8.18 9.17
N ASN A 208 -11.52 8.53 10.41
CA ASN A 208 -12.69 8.01 11.10
C ASN A 208 -13.99 8.45 10.42
N TYR A 209 -14.06 9.70 9.94
CA TYR A 209 -15.22 10.19 9.18
C TYR A 209 -15.57 9.25 8.02
N PHE A 210 -14.59 8.89 7.22
CA PHE A 210 -14.81 7.97 6.08
C PHE A 210 -15.13 6.54 6.51
N THR A 211 -14.46 6.05 7.56
CA THR A 211 -14.73 4.69 8.04
C THR A 211 -16.13 4.53 8.58
N ASP A 212 -16.73 5.58 9.14
CA ASP A 212 -18.09 5.54 9.69
C ASP A 212 -19.16 5.52 8.60
N GLN A 213 -18.84 5.97 7.38
CA GLN A 213 -19.77 5.96 6.25
C GLN A 213 -19.87 4.61 5.50
N GLY A 214 -19.17 3.59 5.94
CA GLY A 214 -19.22 2.26 5.29
C GLY A 214 -18.47 2.20 3.94
N ILE A 215 -17.59 3.15 3.67
CA ILE A 215 -16.76 3.21 2.48
C ILE A 215 -15.77 2.04 2.49
N ARG A 216 -15.48 1.49 1.32
CA ARG A 216 -14.46 0.44 1.13
C ARG A 216 -13.07 1.03 1.28
N LEU A 217 -12.23 0.41 2.12
CA LEU A 217 -10.92 0.96 2.47
C LEU A 217 -9.79 0.26 1.73
N ILE A 218 -8.84 1.05 1.24
CA ILE A 218 -7.52 0.60 0.82
C ILE A 218 -6.51 1.35 1.70
N ILE A 219 -5.74 0.60 2.49
CA ILE A 219 -4.72 1.13 3.39
C ILE A 219 -3.37 0.52 3.08
N ASP A 220 -2.31 1.12 3.61
CA ASP A 220 -0.97 0.54 3.59
C ASP A 220 -0.44 0.43 5.02
N THR A 221 -0.46 -0.78 5.58
CA THR A 221 0.03 -1.01 6.93
C THR A 221 1.55 -0.93 7.07
N ALA A 222 2.29 -0.72 5.99
CA ALA A 222 3.70 -0.31 6.08
C ALA A 222 3.83 1.10 6.68
N ASN A 223 2.79 1.95 6.55
CA ASN A 223 2.78 3.35 6.93
C ASN A 223 1.96 3.58 8.21
N GLY A 224 2.46 3.11 9.33
CA GLY A 224 1.83 3.33 10.61
C GLY A 224 2.38 2.43 11.71
N SER A 225 2.01 2.73 12.94
CA SER A 225 2.41 1.87 14.06
C SER A 225 1.69 0.52 14.01
N PRO A 226 2.36 -0.59 14.33
CA PRO A 226 1.76 -1.92 14.30
C PRO A 226 0.46 -2.02 15.10
N ASN A 227 0.42 -1.37 16.26
CA ASN A 227 -0.77 -1.37 17.11
C ASN A 227 -1.98 -0.70 16.44
N ARG A 228 -1.77 0.46 15.82
CA ARG A 228 -2.83 1.21 15.13
C ARG A 228 -3.32 0.45 13.90
N CYS A 229 -2.38 -0.03 13.08
CA CYS A 229 -2.68 -0.79 11.88
C CYS A 229 -3.52 -2.03 12.17
N LEU A 230 -3.09 -2.87 13.12
CA LEU A 230 -3.83 -4.07 13.51
C LEU A 230 -5.20 -3.76 14.11
N LYS A 231 -5.31 -2.65 14.86
CA LYS A 231 -6.60 -2.20 15.41
C LYS A 231 -7.57 -1.85 14.28
N ILE A 232 -7.13 -1.08 13.27
CA ILE A 232 -7.95 -0.73 12.10
C ILE A 232 -8.39 -1.97 11.35
N LEU A 233 -7.46 -2.86 11.00
CA LEU A 233 -7.75 -4.10 10.29
C LEU A 233 -8.77 -4.96 11.06
N TYR A 234 -8.54 -5.19 12.34
CA TYR A 234 -9.41 -6.03 13.17
C TYR A 234 -10.81 -5.44 13.36
N GLN A 235 -10.90 -4.11 13.59
CA GLN A 235 -12.18 -3.43 13.73
C GLN A 235 -12.98 -3.48 12.43
N SER A 236 -12.33 -3.29 11.29
CA SER A 236 -13.00 -3.37 9.98
C SER A 236 -13.60 -4.76 9.74
N ILE A 237 -12.85 -5.83 10.02
CA ILE A 237 -13.35 -7.20 9.89
C ILE A 237 -14.51 -7.45 10.86
N LYS A 238 -14.36 -7.05 12.12
CA LYS A 238 -15.39 -7.24 13.13
C LYS A 238 -16.71 -6.53 12.78
N SER A 239 -16.61 -5.38 12.11
CA SER A 239 -17.76 -4.60 11.65
C SER A 239 -18.22 -4.98 10.23
N ASN A 240 -17.67 -6.04 9.65
CA ASN A 240 -17.94 -6.50 8.28
C ASN A 240 -17.76 -5.38 7.22
N LYS A 241 -16.78 -4.50 7.44
CA LYS A 241 -16.42 -3.44 6.50
C LYS A 241 -15.35 -3.96 5.54
N ALA A 242 -15.51 -3.69 4.26
CA ALA A 242 -14.53 -4.11 3.24
C ALA A 242 -13.23 -3.32 3.42
N ILE A 243 -12.13 -4.03 3.62
CA ILE A 243 -10.80 -3.47 3.77
C ILE A 243 -9.78 -4.28 2.97
N ASN A 244 -8.88 -3.58 2.29
CA ASN A 244 -7.72 -4.14 1.61
C ASN A 244 -6.46 -3.45 2.11
N ASP A 245 -5.38 -4.21 2.19
CA ASP A 245 -4.07 -3.73 2.66
C ASP A 245 -3.01 -3.97 1.58
N LEU A 246 -2.29 -2.92 1.21
CA LEU A 246 -1.24 -3.01 0.20
C LEU A 246 -0.08 -3.90 0.66
N ASN A 247 0.22 -3.95 1.95
CA ASN A 247 1.18 -4.90 2.51
C ASN A 247 0.77 -6.36 2.23
N TRP A 248 -0.52 -6.67 2.37
CA TRP A 248 -1.05 -7.98 2.02
C TRP A 248 -0.99 -8.27 0.51
N VAL A 249 -1.23 -7.26 -0.32
CA VAL A 249 -1.12 -7.38 -1.78
C VAL A 249 0.30 -7.72 -2.18
N ARG A 250 1.30 -7.04 -1.63
CA ARG A 250 2.73 -7.31 -1.88
C ARG A 250 3.17 -8.72 -1.47
N LEU A 251 2.50 -9.33 -0.51
CA LEU A 251 2.75 -10.72 -0.12
C LEU A 251 2.20 -11.75 -1.13
N LYS A 252 1.54 -11.33 -2.21
CA LYS A 252 0.95 -12.26 -3.17
C LYS A 252 2.00 -13.19 -3.78
N SER A 253 3.10 -12.67 -4.26
CA SER A 253 4.19 -13.47 -4.87
C SER A 253 4.78 -14.48 -3.87
N TRP A 254 4.96 -14.09 -2.61
CA TRP A 254 5.43 -14.98 -1.54
C TRP A 254 4.47 -16.13 -1.30
N ARG A 255 3.17 -15.85 -1.18
CA ARG A 255 2.14 -16.88 -0.96
C ARG A 255 1.99 -17.82 -2.14
N GLU A 256 2.03 -17.29 -3.37
CA GLU A 256 1.94 -18.09 -4.59
C GLU A 256 3.16 -18.99 -4.75
N SER A 257 4.37 -18.48 -4.49
CA SER A 257 5.60 -19.29 -4.53
C SER A 257 5.59 -20.41 -3.51
N LEU A 258 5.17 -20.13 -2.27
CA LEU A 258 5.03 -21.19 -1.25
C LEU A 258 4.00 -22.24 -1.66
N ALA A 259 2.84 -21.83 -2.15
CA ALA A 259 1.82 -22.77 -2.63
C ALA A 259 2.39 -23.65 -3.76
N MET A 260 3.04 -23.05 -4.75
CA MET A 260 3.64 -23.77 -5.88
C MET A 260 4.69 -24.82 -5.44
N ILE A 261 5.49 -24.51 -4.40
CA ILE A 261 6.49 -25.46 -3.88
C ILE A 261 5.80 -26.69 -3.28
N PHE A 262 4.74 -26.47 -2.48
CA PHE A 262 4.14 -27.53 -1.67
C PHE A 262 2.86 -28.13 -2.29
N ASP A 263 2.37 -27.64 -3.41
CA ASP A 263 1.22 -28.20 -4.13
C ASP A 263 1.42 -29.64 -4.60
N PRO A 264 2.61 -30.06 -5.07
CA PRO A 264 2.83 -31.43 -5.44
C PRO A 264 2.63 -32.39 -4.24
N PRO A 265 1.83 -33.47 -4.39
CA PRO A 265 1.54 -34.40 -3.29
C PRO A 265 2.78 -35.00 -2.61
N SER A 266 3.86 -35.20 -3.37
CA SER A 266 5.14 -35.70 -2.86
C SER A 266 5.87 -34.75 -1.91
N ARG A 267 5.55 -33.43 -1.94
CA ARG A 267 6.21 -32.42 -1.11
C ARG A 267 5.36 -32.00 0.09
N ARG A 268 4.05 -32.23 0.07
CA ARG A 268 3.14 -31.87 1.17
C ARG A 268 3.55 -32.42 2.52
N PRO A 269 4.05 -33.67 2.65
CA PRO A 269 4.49 -34.20 3.94
C PRO A 269 5.60 -33.41 4.63
N ILE A 270 6.37 -32.61 3.87
CA ILE A 270 7.44 -31.76 4.42
C ILE A 270 6.83 -30.69 5.35
N LEU A 271 5.64 -30.20 5.04
CA LEU A 271 4.94 -29.20 5.84
C LEU A 271 4.67 -29.67 7.28
N ASP A 272 4.46 -30.98 7.47
CA ASP A 272 4.23 -31.57 8.78
C ASP A 272 5.49 -31.61 9.66
N HIS A 273 6.66 -31.38 9.06
CA HIS A 273 7.95 -31.45 9.73
C HIS A 273 8.68 -30.10 9.82
N ILE A 274 8.06 -28.99 9.41
CA ILE A 274 8.66 -27.65 9.56
C ILE A 274 8.88 -27.38 11.05
N SER A 275 10.11 -27.09 11.44
CA SER A 275 10.48 -26.79 12.82
C SER A 275 10.86 -25.34 13.04
N ASP A 276 11.44 -24.72 12.02
CA ASP A 276 11.94 -23.35 12.13
C ASP A 276 11.58 -22.54 10.87
N ILE A 277 11.28 -21.25 11.08
CA ILE A 277 11.01 -20.30 10.02
C ILE A 277 11.80 -19.02 10.34
N ASP A 278 12.62 -18.58 9.38
CA ASP A 278 13.30 -17.28 9.46
C ASP A 278 12.72 -16.36 8.39
N ILE A 279 12.39 -15.13 8.79
CA ILE A 279 11.85 -14.09 7.90
C ILE A 279 12.75 -12.87 8.01
N ASP A 280 13.47 -12.55 6.96
CA ASP A 280 14.25 -11.33 6.87
C ASP A 280 13.36 -10.21 6.32
N ILE A 281 13.39 -9.06 6.97
CA ILE A 281 12.65 -7.86 6.56
C ILE A 281 13.60 -6.67 6.41
N ALA A 282 13.26 -5.74 5.55
CA ALA A 282 13.87 -4.42 5.58
C ALA A 282 13.60 -3.77 6.93
N GLU A 283 14.61 -3.08 7.49
CA GLU A 283 14.45 -2.39 8.78
C GLU A 283 13.17 -1.54 8.83
N GLY A 284 12.37 -1.69 9.89
CA GLY A 284 11.14 -0.92 10.09
C GLY A 284 9.96 -1.72 10.65
N ASN A 285 8.78 -1.50 10.10
CA ASN A 285 7.53 -2.09 10.58
C ASN A 285 7.43 -3.58 10.20
N PHE A 286 7.35 -4.46 11.19
CA PHE A 286 7.31 -5.93 10.99
C PHE A 286 5.94 -6.50 10.58
N LEU A 287 4.94 -5.67 10.30
CA LEU A 287 3.57 -6.14 10.02
C LEU A 287 3.45 -7.03 8.79
N GLN A 288 4.26 -6.78 7.75
CA GLN A 288 4.22 -7.63 6.57
C GLN A 288 4.66 -9.06 6.90
N ALA A 289 5.75 -9.22 7.65
CA ALA A 289 6.20 -10.53 8.13
C ALA A 289 5.19 -11.17 9.08
N LEU A 290 4.58 -10.38 9.98
CA LEU A 290 3.56 -10.87 10.89
C LEU A 290 2.34 -11.40 10.12
N LEU A 291 1.89 -10.72 9.09
CA LEU A 291 0.79 -11.18 8.22
C LEU A 291 1.16 -12.47 7.47
N LEU A 292 2.41 -12.56 6.99
CA LEU A 292 2.90 -13.76 6.30
C LEU A 292 2.92 -14.98 7.21
N ILE A 293 3.53 -14.86 8.39
CA ILE A 293 3.57 -16.00 9.33
C ILE A 293 2.19 -16.34 9.88
N SER A 294 1.32 -15.35 10.06
CA SER A 294 -0.06 -15.58 10.48
C SER A 294 -0.85 -16.38 9.43
N TRP A 295 -0.63 -16.10 8.14
CA TRP A 295 -1.22 -16.88 7.07
C TRP A 295 -0.67 -18.31 7.02
N ILE A 296 0.65 -18.49 7.18
CA ILE A 296 1.28 -19.84 7.22
C ILE A 296 0.70 -20.63 8.38
N SER A 297 0.68 -20.06 9.58
CA SER A 297 0.19 -20.76 10.78
C SER A 297 -1.31 -21.11 10.68
N ASP A 298 -2.15 -20.23 10.10
CA ASP A 298 -3.57 -20.53 9.84
C ASP A 298 -3.73 -21.73 8.88
N LYS A 299 -2.93 -21.76 7.80
CA LYS A 299 -2.99 -22.86 6.83
C LYS A 299 -2.50 -24.18 7.38
N LEU A 300 -1.47 -24.16 8.23
CA LEU A 300 -0.87 -25.34 8.81
C LEU A 300 -1.49 -25.70 10.19
N LYS A 301 -2.51 -24.93 10.63
CA LYS A 301 -3.23 -25.18 11.90
C LYS A 301 -2.29 -25.21 13.11
N TRP A 302 -1.40 -24.22 13.18
CA TRP A 302 -0.52 -24.04 14.32
C TRP A 302 -1.15 -23.11 15.35
N ASP A 303 -1.06 -23.47 16.62
CA ASP A 303 -1.52 -22.65 17.72
C ASP A 303 -0.41 -21.72 18.20
N PHE A 304 -0.72 -20.42 18.33
CA PHE A 304 0.22 -19.46 18.90
C PHE A 304 0.50 -19.77 20.37
N SER A 305 1.78 -19.83 20.76
CA SER A 305 2.23 -20.10 22.13
C SER A 305 2.75 -18.85 22.83
N LYS A 306 3.79 -18.21 22.26
CA LYS A 306 4.38 -17.00 22.83
C LYS A 306 5.10 -16.16 21.79
N ILE A 307 5.36 -14.91 22.15
CA ILE A 307 6.18 -13.98 21.40
C ILE A 307 7.15 -13.29 22.34
N ASP A 308 8.40 -13.16 21.92
CA ASP A 308 9.46 -12.49 22.66
C ASP A 308 10.23 -11.54 21.72
N LYS A 309 10.69 -10.41 22.25
CA LYS A 309 11.54 -9.47 21.50
C LYS A 309 12.91 -9.39 22.18
N HIS A 310 13.95 -9.69 21.43
CA HIS A 310 15.36 -9.57 21.85
C HIS A 310 16.09 -8.59 20.95
N GLY A 311 16.27 -7.36 21.43
CA GLY A 311 16.77 -6.26 20.60
C GLY A 311 15.77 -5.94 19.51
N GLU A 312 16.17 -6.09 18.25
CA GLU A 312 15.30 -5.92 17.09
C GLU A 312 14.68 -7.22 16.59
N LEU A 313 15.21 -8.36 17.01
CA LEU A 313 14.69 -9.68 16.64
C LEU A 313 13.37 -9.96 17.33
N ILE A 314 12.43 -10.50 16.59
CA ILE A 314 11.12 -10.93 17.10
C ILE A 314 11.02 -12.43 16.95
N ASN A 315 10.92 -13.14 18.08
CA ASN A 315 10.76 -14.59 18.12
C ASN A 315 9.32 -14.95 18.46
N ILE A 316 8.73 -15.82 17.65
CA ILE A 316 7.36 -16.30 17.82
C ILE A 316 7.41 -17.84 17.92
N GLU A 317 6.80 -18.39 18.95
CA GLU A 317 6.66 -19.84 19.12
C GLU A 317 5.21 -20.27 18.82
N PHE A 318 5.09 -21.28 17.99
CA PHE A 318 3.82 -21.98 17.74
C PHE A 318 3.89 -23.43 18.22
N LYS A 319 2.74 -24.06 18.33
CA LYS A 319 2.59 -25.48 18.64
C LYS A 319 1.71 -26.15 17.60
N ARG A 320 2.09 -27.34 17.20
CA ARG A 320 1.22 -28.26 16.47
C ARG A 320 0.24 -28.97 17.40
N ASN A 321 -0.77 -29.59 16.80
CA ASN A 321 -1.74 -30.42 17.56
C ASN A 321 -1.08 -31.58 18.31
N ASN A 322 0.08 -32.06 17.85
CA ASN A 322 0.86 -33.11 18.53
C ASN A 322 1.77 -32.56 19.66
N GLY A 323 1.74 -31.26 19.92
CA GLY A 323 2.53 -30.59 20.94
C GLY A 323 3.95 -30.18 20.52
N GLU A 324 4.38 -30.50 19.29
CA GLU A 324 5.68 -30.08 18.77
C GLU A 324 5.73 -28.56 18.61
N LYS A 325 6.89 -27.99 18.92
CA LYS A 325 7.14 -26.56 18.84
C LYS A 325 7.69 -26.19 17.47
N ILE A 326 7.22 -25.05 16.97
CA ILE A 326 7.75 -24.40 15.78
C ILE A 326 8.28 -23.03 16.20
N SER A 327 9.53 -22.75 15.86
CA SER A 327 10.16 -21.46 16.13
C SER A 327 10.13 -20.58 14.88
N THR A 328 9.77 -19.33 15.05
CA THR A 328 9.83 -18.32 13.98
C THR A 328 10.64 -17.14 14.46
N CYS A 329 11.58 -16.67 13.63
CA CYS A 329 12.36 -15.48 13.86
C CYS A 329 12.08 -14.45 12.75
N ILE A 330 11.71 -13.23 13.14
CA ILE A 330 11.66 -12.08 12.23
C ILE A 330 12.91 -11.24 12.49
N ASN A 331 13.72 -11.07 11.45
CA ASN A 331 15.03 -10.45 11.51
C ASN A 331 15.06 -9.16 10.66
N PRO A 332 15.07 -7.96 11.27
CA PRO A 332 15.29 -6.72 10.55
C PRO A 332 16.72 -6.62 10.02
N VAL A 333 16.86 -6.39 8.72
CA VAL A 333 18.14 -6.25 8.02
C VAL A 333 18.28 -4.83 7.50
N PRO A 334 19.36 -4.11 7.82
CA PRO A 334 19.60 -2.79 7.27
C PRO A 334 19.91 -2.90 5.77
N LEU A 335 19.09 -2.27 4.96
CA LEU A 335 19.25 -2.23 3.51
C LEU A 335 19.58 -0.82 3.04
N GLY A 336 20.61 -0.72 2.20
CA GLY A 336 21.02 0.53 1.56
C GLY A 336 20.16 0.93 0.35
N ASN A 337 19.14 0.13 -0.04
CA ASN A 337 18.35 0.37 -1.24
C ASN A 337 17.07 1.17 -0.90
N PRO A 338 16.96 2.44 -1.36
CA PRO A 338 15.81 3.28 -1.07
C PRO A 338 14.51 2.85 -1.77
N SER A 339 14.56 1.90 -2.71
CA SER A 339 13.37 1.42 -3.42
C SER A 339 12.58 0.35 -2.66
N ILE A 340 13.11 -0.12 -1.53
CA ILE A 340 12.47 -1.15 -0.70
C ILE A 340 11.68 -0.47 0.41
N HIS A 341 10.41 -0.85 0.57
CA HIS A 341 9.56 -0.32 1.64
C HIS A 341 10.08 -0.76 3.02
N SER A 342 9.98 0.13 4.00
CA SER A 342 10.25 -0.17 5.39
C SER A 342 9.43 -1.37 5.86
N GLY A 343 10.09 -2.36 6.47
CA GLY A 343 9.44 -3.59 6.97
C GLY A 343 9.06 -4.62 5.89
N GLN A 344 9.46 -4.39 4.65
CA GLN A 344 9.18 -5.32 3.56
C GLN A 344 9.91 -6.65 3.75
N VAL A 345 9.21 -7.76 3.53
CA VAL A 345 9.81 -9.10 3.50
C VAL A 345 10.78 -9.22 2.33
N ILE A 346 12.02 -9.59 2.61
CA ILE A 346 13.11 -9.74 1.64
C ILE A 346 13.65 -11.16 1.59
N GLY A 347 13.41 -11.95 2.65
CA GLY A 347 13.82 -13.34 2.73
C GLY A 347 12.87 -14.18 3.56
N LEU A 348 12.69 -15.42 3.18
CA LEU A 348 11.93 -16.42 3.93
C LEU A 348 12.66 -17.75 3.84
N ARG A 349 12.94 -18.36 4.98
CA ARG A 349 13.56 -19.67 5.07
C ARG A 349 12.69 -20.59 5.91
N LEU A 350 12.31 -21.73 5.36
CA LEU A 350 11.56 -22.79 6.00
C LEU A 350 12.49 -24.00 6.21
N ILE A 351 12.67 -24.42 7.44
CA ILE A 351 13.53 -25.55 7.81
C ILE A 351 12.68 -26.68 8.33
N SER A 352 12.80 -27.86 7.73
CA SER A 352 12.12 -29.08 8.14
C SER A 352 13.13 -30.08 8.72
N LYS A 353 12.85 -30.56 9.93
CA LYS A 353 13.62 -31.61 10.60
C LYS A 353 12.93 -32.95 10.37
N ILE A 354 13.40 -33.72 9.41
CA ILE A 354 12.92 -35.09 9.21
C ILE A 354 13.85 -36.05 9.95
N SER A 355 13.39 -36.53 11.15
CA SER A 355 13.89 -37.65 11.96
C SER A 355 15.42 -37.76 12.15
N GLU A 356 15.86 -38.06 13.36
CA GLU A 356 17.24 -38.24 13.81
C GLU A 356 18.08 -39.28 13.00
N VAL A 357 17.45 -40.11 12.19
CA VAL A 357 18.09 -41.17 11.43
C VAL A 357 18.57 -40.70 10.05
N ARG A 358 18.00 -39.64 9.48
CA ARG A 358 18.43 -39.04 8.21
C ARG A 358 18.88 -37.62 8.45
N LYS A 359 20.18 -37.39 8.44
CA LYS A 359 20.86 -36.09 8.67
C LYS A 359 20.55 -34.99 7.65
N ASN A 360 19.54 -35.14 6.82
CA ASN A 360 19.23 -34.18 5.76
C ASN A 360 18.01 -33.35 6.14
N ASN A 361 18.22 -32.17 6.69
CA ASN A 361 17.20 -31.17 6.86
C ASN A 361 16.80 -30.61 5.49
N THR A 362 15.51 -30.54 5.22
CA THR A 362 15.01 -29.85 4.03
C THR A 362 14.92 -28.36 4.34
N CYS A 363 15.49 -27.57 3.46
CA CYS A 363 15.44 -26.11 3.57
C CYS A 363 14.81 -25.55 2.29
N VAL A 364 13.79 -24.69 2.45
CA VAL A 364 13.22 -23.90 1.37
C VAL A 364 13.59 -22.45 1.63
N ILE A 365 14.26 -21.84 0.67
CA ILE A 365 14.71 -20.45 0.73
C ILE A 365 14.02 -19.68 -0.39
N LEU A 366 13.37 -18.59 -0.01
CA LEU A 366 12.83 -17.58 -0.90
C LEU A 366 13.58 -16.29 -0.60
N GLY A 367 14.18 -15.69 -1.58
CA GLY A 367 14.92 -14.44 -1.43
C GLY A 367 14.61 -13.45 -2.54
N CYS A 368 14.64 -12.16 -2.22
CA CYS A 368 14.61 -11.11 -3.23
C CYS A 368 16.00 -10.96 -3.84
N GLU A 369 16.18 -11.35 -5.11
CA GLU A 369 17.43 -11.09 -5.82
C GLU A 369 17.50 -9.68 -6.39
N SER A 370 16.35 -9.14 -6.79
CA SER A 370 16.22 -7.79 -7.32
C SER A 370 14.82 -7.24 -7.04
N VAL A 371 14.60 -5.98 -7.41
CA VAL A 371 13.27 -5.34 -7.29
C VAL A 371 12.18 -6.10 -8.05
N GLU A 372 12.55 -6.85 -9.09
CA GLU A 372 11.61 -7.52 -9.98
C GLU A 372 11.61 -9.05 -9.86
N CYS A 373 12.58 -9.66 -9.16
CA CYS A 373 12.77 -11.10 -9.15
C CYS A 373 12.94 -11.68 -7.74
N MET A 374 12.27 -12.80 -7.48
CA MET A 374 12.49 -13.66 -6.33
C MET A 374 13.22 -14.93 -6.77
N ARG A 375 14.22 -15.33 -6.02
CA ARG A 375 14.89 -16.61 -6.15
C ARG A 375 14.28 -17.61 -5.18
N LEU A 376 13.91 -18.76 -5.73
CA LEU A 376 13.41 -19.89 -5.00
C LEU A 376 14.45 -21.00 -5.02
N GLU A 377 14.88 -21.44 -3.87
CA GLU A 377 15.73 -22.61 -3.71
C GLU A 377 15.06 -23.61 -2.75
N ALA A 378 14.94 -24.85 -3.17
CA ALA A 378 14.49 -25.92 -2.30
C ALA A 378 15.44 -27.10 -2.45
N GLY A 379 16.02 -27.53 -1.34
CA GLY A 379 16.99 -28.63 -1.33
C GLY A 379 17.08 -29.34 0.01
N GLY A 380 17.82 -30.43 0.06
CA GLY A 380 18.15 -31.13 1.32
C GLY A 380 17.65 -32.57 1.44
N MET A 381 16.83 -33.06 0.51
CA MET A 381 16.47 -34.48 0.44
C MET A 381 17.04 -35.14 -0.81
N ALA A 382 17.50 -36.38 -0.70
CA ALA A 382 17.98 -37.18 -1.83
C ALA A 382 16.93 -37.36 -2.95
N ASP A 383 15.65 -37.23 -2.62
CA ASP A 383 14.51 -37.36 -3.53
C ASP A 383 13.93 -36.02 -4.00
N MET A 384 14.35 -34.88 -3.44
CA MET A 384 13.99 -33.56 -3.97
C MET A 384 15.03 -33.15 -5.00
N GLN A 385 14.62 -33.11 -6.27
CA GLN A 385 15.40 -32.39 -7.27
C GLN A 385 15.53 -30.94 -6.80
N LEU A 386 16.75 -30.43 -6.84
CA LEU A 386 17.02 -29.01 -6.56
C LEU A 386 16.09 -28.18 -7.45
N ILE A 387 15.21 -27.40 -6.81
CA ILE A 387 14.36 -26.47 -7.52
C ILE A 387 15.04 -25.12 -7.37
N GLU A 388 15.56 -24.64 -8.46
CA GLU A 388 16.00 -23.28 -8.58
C GLU A 388 15.10 -22.61 -9.61
N GLN A 389 14.32 -21.62 -9.17
CA GLN A 389 13.41 -20.93 -10.05
C GLN A 389 13.41 -19.44 -9.73
N VAL A 390 13.49 -18.63 -10.75
CA VAL A 390 13.30 -17.18 -10.65
C VAL A 390 11.81 -16.89 -10.90
N VAL A 391 11.16 -16.30 -9.91
CA VAL A 391 9.76 -15.91 -9.98
C VAL A 391 9.68 -14.39 -10.04
N PRO A 392 8.84 -13.82 -10.90
CA PRO A 392 8.65 -12.38 -10.91
C PRO A 392 8.18 -11.92 -9.53
N ASN A 393 8.91 -11.00 -8.94
CA ASN A 393 8.50 -10.32 -7.73
C ASN A 393 7.93 -8.98 -8.13
N ALA A 394 6.64 -8.80 -7.95
CA ALA A 394 6.01 -7.54 -8.26
C ALA A 394 6.30 -6.53 -7.13
N PHE A 395 7.49 -5.95 -7.12
CA PHE A 395 7.68 -4.66 -6.47
C PHE A 395 6.98 -3.62 -7.31
N SER A 396 5.73 -3.41 -7.00
CA SER A 396 4.92 -2.43 -7.68
C SER A 396 4.82 -1.18 -6.82
N SER A 397 4.70 -0.02 -7.45
CA SER A 397 4.33 1.20 -6.75
C SER A 397 2.96 1.01 -6.09
N SER A 398 2.68 1.77 -5.02
CA SER A 398 1.38 1.71 -4.34
C SER A 398 0.21 1.95 -5.30
N GLU A 399 0.38 2.80 -6.31
CA GLU A 399 -0.61 3.08 -7.35
C GLU A 399 -0.88 1.84 -8.20
N SER A 400 0.17 1.11 -8.58
CA SER A 400 0.05 -0.13 -9.35
C SER A 400 -0.69 -1.20 -8.54
N ASP A 401 -0.44 -1.29 -7.23
CA ASP A 401 -1.13 -2.20 -6.34
C ASP A 401 -2.60 -1.83 -6.16
N VAL A 402 -2.90 -0.53 -5.99
CA VAL A 402 -4.28 -0.03 -5.95
C VAL A 402 -5.00 -0.30 -7.26
N SER A 403 -4.37 -0.02 -8.39
CA SER A 403 -4.94 -0.30 -9.72
C SER A 403 -5.30 -1.79 -9.88
N ARG A 404 -4.41 -2.67 -9.43
CA ARG A 404 -4.64 -4.13 -9.46
C ARG A 404 -5.78 -4.55 -8.53
N LEU A 405 -5.88 -3.95 -7.34
CA LEU A 405 -6.98 -4.19 -6.41
C LEU A 405 -8.32 -3.77 -7.01
N LEU A 406 -8.41 -2.58 -7.56
CA LEU A 406 -9.62 -2.04 -8.17
C LEU A 406 -10.07 -2.85 -9.38
N GLY A 407 -9.13 -3.41 -10.16
CA GLY A 407 -9.42 -4.27 -11.30
C GLY A 407 -9.88 -5.69 -10.93
N SER A 408 -9.41 -6.23 -9.79
CA SER A 408 -9.65 -7.62 -9.39
C SER A 408 -10.72 -7.78 -8.29
N SER A 409 -10.99 -6.72 -7.54
CA SER A 409 -11.75 -6.79 -6.30
C SER A 409 -13.25 -6.71 -6.53
N ARG A 410 -13.95 -7.75 -6.12
CA ARG A 410 -15.42 -7.75 -6.01
C ARG A 410 -15.93 -6.95 -4.81
N GLY A 411 -15.06 -6.17 -4.16
CA GLY A 411 -15.40 -5.28 -3.05
C GLY A 411 -15.49 -5.93 -1.68
N SER A 412 -15.15 -7.20 -1.54
CA SER A 412 -15.08 -7.89 -0.24
C SER A 412 -13.64 -8.12 0.18
N THR A 413 -13.41 -8.16 1.49
CA THR A 413 -12.12 -8.59 2.05
C THR A 413 -11.88 -10.07 1.75
N SER A 414 -10.65 -10.43 1.39
CA SER A 414 -10.29 -11.83 1.13
C SER A 414 -10.39 -12.67 2.41
N PRO A 415 -11.05 -13.84 2.42
CA PRO A 415 -11.10 -14.72 3.58
C PRO A 415 -9.72 -15.16 4.10
N LEU A 416 -8.73 -15.29 3.19
CA LEU A 416 -7.35 -15.58 3.58
C LEU A 416 -6.73 -14.44 4.39
N PHE A 417 -7.04 -13.20 4.01
CA PHE A 417 -6.59 -12.02 4.72
C PHE A 417 -7.27 -11.85 6.07
N GLU A 418 -8.59 -12.08 6.13
CA GLU A 418 -9.33 -12.04 7.41
C GLU A 418 -8.77 -13.01 8.44
N ASN A 419 -8.47 -14.25 8.03
CA ASN A 419 -7.89 -15.24 8.92
C ASN A 419 -6.47 -14.83 9.37
N ALA A 420 -5.63 -14.35 8.43
CA ALA A 420 -4.31 -13.88 8.78
C ALA A 420 -4.37 -12.73 9.81
N ILE A 421 -5.30 -11.77 9.66
CA ILE A 421 -5.48 -10.68 10.63
C ILE A 421 -5.86 -11.21 12.01
N LYS A 422 -6.79 -12.16 12.11
CA LYS A 422 -7.22 -12.74 13.40
C LYS A 422 -6.02 -13.34 14.14
N VAL A 423 -5.19 -14.10 13.43
CA VAL A 423 -3.98 -14.70 14.01
C VAL A 423 -2.94 -13.64 14.35
N ALA A 424 -2.71 -12.66 13.46
CA ALA A 424 -1.76 -11.56 13.69
C ALA A 424 -2.11 -10.77 14.96
N VAL A 425 -3.39 -10.49 15.19
CA VAL A 425 -3.86 -9.82 16.41
C VAL A 425 -3.64 -10.67 17.63
N GLN A 426 -3.87 -11.98 17.55
CA GLN A 426 -3.60 -12.91 18.65
C GLN A 426 -2.13 -12.93 19.03
N ILE A 427 -1.23 -13.01 18.04
CA ILE A 427 0.22 -12.97 18.24
C ILE A 427 0.64 -11.61 18.85
N PHE A 428 0.18 -10.51 18.26
CA PHE A 428 0.54 -9.17 18.73
C PHE A 428 0.11 -8.89 20.16
N ASN A 429 -1.06 -9.40 20.58
CA ASN A 429 -1.52 -9.28 21.96
C ASN A 429 -0.64 -10.08 22.94
N GLY A 430 0.16 -11.01 22.46
CA GLY A 430 1.17 -11.72 23.27
C GLY A 430 2.27 -10.80 23.81
N PHE A 431 2.60 -9.68 23.11
CA PHE A 431 3.55 -8.67 23.62
C PHE A 431 3.06 -7.92 24.87
N LYS A 432 1.76 -7.96 25.15
CA LYS A 432 1.15 -7.26 26.29
C LYS A 432 1.07 -8.09 27.58
N LYS A 433 1.43 -9.35 27.47
CA LYS A 433 1.46 -10.28 28.61
C LYS A 433 2.89 -10.49 29.11
#